data_02f44999a8fe60ed1cb6d15d84754593
#
_entry.id   02f44999a8fe60ed1cb6d15d84754593
#
_cell.length_a   1.000
_cell.length_b   1.000
_cell.length_c   1.000
_cell.angle_alpha   90.00
_cell.angle_beta   90.00
_cell.angle_gamma   90.00
#
_symmetry.space_group_name_H-M   'P 1'
#
loop_
_entity.id
_entity.type
_entity.pdbx_description
1 polymer ?
#
loop_
_entity_poly.entity_id
_entity_poly.type
_entity_poly.pdbx_seq_one_letter_code
_entity_poly.pdbx_strand_id
1 'polypeptide(L)'
;MADQLTGRTVFITGSGGVLGSTYVRRMLDQGARVISSDLPGHRADALVEQHGKNTNFRFYPLDVASEDEIVEIFPHILKDGWEPNVVLNNAAITGEMLMGAGQAFPDFADLKVSDWERTMRT
;
A
#
# COMPACT_ATOMS: atom_id res chain seq x y z
N MET A 1 -24.55 -1.18 5.89
CA MET A 1 -24.49 0.25 6.17
C MET A 1 -23.34 0.85 5.42
N ALA A 2 -23.66 1.36 4.24
CA ALA A 2 -22.71 2.14 3.47
C ALA A 2 -22.43 3.48 4.18
N ASP A 3 -21.34 4.13 3.82
CA ASP A 3 -21.01 5.49 4.22
C ASP A 3 -20.51 5.70 5.67
N GLN A 4 -20.06 4.63 6.30
CA GLN A 4 -19.42 4.74 7.64
C GLN A 4 -18.13 5.55 7.63
N LEU A 5 -17.47 5.64 6.46
CA LEU A 5 -16.20 6.34 6.28
C LEU A 5 -16.34 7.64 5.47
N THR A 6 -17.55 8.14 5.29
CA THR A 6 -17.78 9.43 4.64
C THR A 6 -17.00 10.54 5.37
N GLY A 7 -16.29 11.37 4.61
CA GLY A 7 -15.41 12.42 5.14
C GLY A 7 -14.03 11.93 5.59
N ARG A 8 -13.75 10.62 5.47
CA ARG A 8 -12.41 10.08 5.70
C ARG A 8 -11.63 10.03 4.41
N THR A 9 -10.38 10.47 4.48
CA THR A 9 -9.38 10.30 3.42
C THR A 9 -8.29 9.40 3.97
N VAL A 10 -8.23 8.18 3.44
CA VAL A 10 -7.33 7.13 3.93
C VAL A 10 -6.13 7.01 3.01
N PHE A 11 -4.93 7.12 3.57
CA PHE A 11 -3.69 6.76 2.89
C PHE A 11 -3.32 5.33 3.27
N ILE A 12 -3.17 4.44 2.28
CA ILE A 12 -2.84 3.03 2.49
C ILE A 12 -1.60 2.63 1.71
N THR A 13 -0.64 2.00 2.39
CA THR A 13 0.56 1.42 1.80
C THR A 13 0.36 -0.06 1.49
N GLY A 14 1.08 -0.58 0.49
CA GLY A 14 0.94 -1.99 0.09
C GLY A 14 -0.46 -2.34 -0.45
N SER A 15 -1.11 -1.38 -1.09
CA SER A 15 -2.52 -1.45 -1.49
C SER A 15 -2.81 -2.48 -2.58
N GLY A 16 -1.82 -2.87 -3.37
CA GLY A 16 -1.94 -3.90 -4.42
C GLY A 16 -1.82 -5.33 -3.91
N GLY A 17 -1.48 -5.54 -2.64
CA GLY A 17 -1.41 -6.86 -2.02
C GLY A 17 -2.80 -7.46 -1.75
N VAL A 18 -2.83 -8.69 -1.24
CA VAL A 18 -4.08 -9.43 -0.98
C VAL A 18 -4.95 -8.68 0.03
N LEU A 19 -4.42 -8.32 1.18
CA LEU A 19 -5.15 -7.55 2.19
C LEU A 19 -5.38 -6.11 1.73
N GLY A 20 -4.36 -5.45 1.20
CA GLY A 20 -4.43 -4.06 0.77
C GLY A 20 -5.52 -3.81 -0.27
N SER A 21 -5.63 -4.65 -1.29
CA SER A 21 -6.67 -4.51 -2.33
C SER A 21 -8.09 -4.71 -1.77
N THR A 22 -8.23 -5.60 -0.79
CA THR A 22 -9.49 -5.82 -0.09
C THR A 22 -9.87 -4.59 0.75
N TYR A 23 -8.90 -4.00 1.45
CA TYR A 23 -9.13 -2.76 2.22
C TYR A 23 -9.52 -1.60 1.31
N VAL A 24 -8.82 -1.39 0.21
CA VAL A 24 -9.17 -0.34 -0.77
C VAL A 24 -10.62 -0.47 -1.19
N ARG A 25 -11.03 -1.65 -1.65
CA ARG A 25 -12.41 -1.90 -2.07
C ARG A 25 -13.41 -1.60 -0.96
N ARG A 26 -13.17 -2.15 0.24
CA ARG A 26 -14.09 -1.97 1.39
C ARG A 26 -14.20 -0.53 1.84
N MET A 27 -13.09 0.21 1.84
CA MET A 27 -13.10 1.62 2.23
C MET A 27 -13.85 2.48 1.21
N LEU A 28 -13.66 2.22 -0.09
CA LEU A 28 -14.44 2.88 -1.14
C LEU A 28 -15.94 2.58 -1.02
N ASP A 29 -16.30 1.31 -0.76
CA ASP A 29 -17.70 0.90 -0.55
C ASP A 29 -18.34 1.57 0.68
N GLN A 30 -17.54 2.00 1.64
CA GLN A 30 -18.00 2.71 2.85
C GLN A 30 -17.91 4.24 2.73
N GLY A 31 -17.68 4.76 1.55
CA GLY A 31 -17.70 6.20 1.26
C GLY A 31 -16.40 6.95 1.57
N ALA A 32 -15.30 6.26 1.84
CA ALA A 32 -14.00 6.91 2.02
C ALA A 32 -13.42 7.41 0.69
N ARG A 33 -12.60 8.46 0.76
CA ARG A 33 -11.60 8.75 -0.27
C ARG A 33 -10.36 7.91 0.04
N VAL A 34 -9.82 7.22 -0.94
CA VAL A 34 -8.68 6.30 -0.75
C VAL A 34 -7.49 6.75 -1.60
N ILE A 35 -6.40 7.04 -0.92
CA ILE A 35 -5.08 7.27 -1.49
C ILE A 35 -4.32 5.95 -1.39
N SER A 36 -4.21 5.28 -2.50
CA SER A 36 -3.58 3.96 -2.64
C SER A 36 -2.11 4.13 -2.99
N SER A 37 -1.23 3.39 -2.36
CA SER A 37 0.18 3.35 -2.73
C SER A 37 0.75 1.94 -2.69
N ASP A 38 1.63 1.66 -3.63
CA ASP A 38 2.39 0.42 -3.73
C ASP A 38 3.58 0.63 -4.68
N LEU A 39 4.46 -0.35 -4.75
CA LEU A 39 5.48 -0.39 -5.80
C LEU A 39 4.79 -0.45 -7.18
N PRO A 40 5.38 0.21 -8.20
CA PRO A 40 4.88 0.08 -9.57
C PRO A 40 4.98 -1.37 -10.05
N GLY A 41 4.03 -1.80 -10.86
CA GLY A 41 3.98 -3.15 -11.41
C GLY A 41 2.55 -3.66 -11.61
N HIS A 42 2.40 -4.93 -11.98
CA HIS A 42 1.11 -5.50 -12.37
C HIS A 42 0.02 -5.42 -11.29
N ARG A 43 0.38 -5.46 -10.01
CA ARG A 43 -0.58 -5.33 -8.90
C ARG A 43 -1.12 -3.90 -8.80
N ALA A 44 -0.25 -2.92 -8.96
CA ALA A 44 -0.64 -1.51 -9.01
C ALA A 44 -1.51 -1.23 -10.25
N ASP A 45 -1.12 -1.76 -11.40
CA ASP A 45 -1.87 -1.61 -12.65
C ASP A 45 -3.29 -2.22 -12.54
N ALA A 46 -3.41 -3.41 -11.96
CA ALA A 46 -4.70 -4.05 -11.72
C ALA A 46 -5.60 -3.23 -10.79
N LEU A 47 -5.04 -2.63 -9.77
CA LEU A 47 -5.77 -1.77 -8.84
C LEU A 47 -6.28 -0.50 -9.53
N VAL A 48 -5.45 0.12 -10.35
CA VAL A 48 -5.82 1.31 -11.16
C VAL A 48 -6.87 0.93 -12.20
N GLU A 49 -6.76 -0.20 -12.87
CA GLU A 49 -7.75 -0.69 -13.80
C GLU A 49 -9.12 -0.87 -13.11
N GLN A 50 -9.11 -1.47 -11.92
CA GLN A 50 -10.34 -1.74 -11.16
C GLN A 50 -11.00 -0.47 -10.61
N HIS A 51 -10.25 0.47 -10.09
CA HIS A 51 -10.76 1.61 -9.32
C HIS A 51 -10.51 2.99 -9.94
N GLY A 52 -9.70 3.08 -10.98
CA GLY A 52 -9.24 4.36 -11.54
C GLY A 52 -10.33 5.30 -12.03
N LYS A 53 -11.53 4.79 -12.32
CA LYS A 53 -12.70 5.61 -12.70
C LYS A 53 -13.48 6.14 -11.49
N ASN A 54 -13.20 5.62 -10.28
CA ASN A 54 -13.84 6.10 -9.06
C ASN A 54 -13.22 7.44 -8.64
N THR A 55 -14.03 8.47 -8.51
CA THR A 55 -13.58 9.83 -8.14
C THR A 55 -13.02 9.88 -6.70
N ASN A 56 -13.33 8.88 -5.88
CA ASN A 56 -12.80 8.74 -4.51
C ASN A 56 -11.52 7.90 -4.43
N PHE A 57 -10.94 7.53 -5.57
CA PHE A 57 -9.71 6.75 -5.62
C PHE A 57 -8.58 7.54 -6.28
N ARG A 58 -7.38 7.43 -5.69
CA ARG A 58 -6.12 7.88 -6.28
C ARG A 58 -5.04 6.84 -6.02
N PHE A 59 -4.13 6.71 -6.96
CA PHE A 59 -2.95 5.87 -6.82
C PHE A 59 -1.68 6.70 -7.01
N TYR A 60 -0.72 6.50 -6.10
CA TYR A 60 0.61 7.07 -6.17
C TYR A 60 1.64 5.96 -5.97
N PRO A 61 2.57 5.73 -6.92
CA PRO A 61 3.64 4.76 -6.73
C PRO A 61 4.53 5.20 -5.58
N LEU A 62 4.90 4.26 -4.71
CA LEU A 62 5.71 4.53 -3.53
C LEU A 62 6.44 3.26 -3.09
N ASP A 63 7.76 3.39 -2.92
CA ASP A 63 8.55 2.45 -2.14
C ASP A 63 8.63 2.96 -0.70
N VAL A 64 7.98 2.26 0.23
CA VAL A 64 7.98 2.65 1.67
C VAL A 64 9.34 2.47 2.34
N ALA A 65 10.29 1.77 1.70
CA ALA A 65 11.68 1.69 2.15
C ALA A 65 12.54 2.88 1.71
N SER A 66 12.01 3.75 0.84
CA SER A 66 12.69 4.95 0.36
C SER A 66 12.20 6.20 1.10
N GLU A 67 13.05 6.74 1.98
CA GLU A 67 12.75 7.98 2.70
C GLU A 67 12.53 9.16 1.74
N ASP A 68 13.33 9.24 0.69
CA ASP A 68 13.22 10.31 -0.32
C ASP A 68 11.85 10.28 -1.01
N GLU A 69 11.39 9.09 -1.43
CA GLU A 69 10.07 8.94 -2.05
C GLU A 69 8.93 9.31 -1.09
N ILE A 70 9.06 8.95 0.20
CA ILE A 70 8.07 9.31 1.22
C ILE A 70 8.00 10.83 1.39
N VAL A 71 9.14 11.49 1.47
CA VAL A 71 9.21 12.96 1.61
C VAL A 71 8.65 13.66 0.38
N GLU A 72 8.91 13.16 -0.81
CA GLU A 72 8.49 13.78 -2.06
C GLU A 72 7.00 13.61 -2.37
N ILE A 73 6.39 12.49 -1.96
CA ILE A 73 5.03 12.16 -2.36
C ILE A 73 3.97 13.05 -1.70
N PHE A 74 4.15 13.42 -0.43
CA PHE A 74 3.13 14.16 0.32
C PHE A 74 2.84 15.56 -0.23
N PRO A 75 3.84 16.37 -0.66
CA PRO A 75 3.56 17.63 -1.33
C PRO A 75 2.66 17.47 -2.58
N HIS A 76 2.85 16.40 -3.35
CA HIS A 76 2.01 16.10 -4.51
C HIS A 76 0.57 15.75 -4.11
N ILE A 77 0.41 14.90 -3.10
CA ILE A 77 -0.90 14.50 -2.56
C ILE A 77 -1.66 15.72 -2.06
N LEU A 78 -1.00 16.60 -1.30
CA LEU A 78 -1.60 17.82 -0.77
C LEU A 78 -1.97 18.80 -1.88
N LYS A 79 -1.10 18.98 -2.88
CA LYS A 79 -1.36 19.83 -4.05
C LYS A 79 -2.58 19.37 -4.84
N ASP A 80 -2.79 18.05 -4.91
CA ASP A 80 -3.96 17.46 -5.58
C ASP A 80 -5.25 17.57 -4.74
N GLY A 81 -5.18 18.15 -3.54
CA GLY A 81 -6.32 18.34 -2.64
C GLY A 81 -6.72 17.07 -1.87
N TRP A 82 -5.76 16.15 -1.68
CA TRP A 82 -5.99 14.85 -1.05
C TRP A 82 -5.30 14.72 0.30
N GLU A 83 -5.57 15.61 1.23
CA GLU A 83 -5.02 15.53 2.57
C GLU A 83 -5.57 14.32 3.34
N PRO A 84 -4.73 13.33 3.72
CA PRO A 84 -5.19 12.18 4.48
C PRO A 84 -5.47 12.55 5.94
N ASN A 85 -6.53 11.99 6.51
CA ASN A 85 -6.82 12.05 7.94
C ASN A 85 -6.80 10.68 8.62
N VAL A 86 -6.54 9.63 7.83
CA VAL A 86 -6.30 8.27 8.30
C VAL A 86 -5.11 7.69 7.54
N VAL A 87 -4.22 7.02 8.25
CA VAL A 87 -3.10 6.27 7.65
C VAL A 87 -3.22 4.81 8.02
N LEU A 88 -3.16 3.94 7.02
CA LEU A 88 -3.11 2.49 7.19
C LEU A 88 -1.75 1.96 6.71
N ASN A 89 -0.85 1.71 7.65
CA ASN A 89 0.44 1.10 7.38
C ASN A 89 0.25 -0.41 7.18
N ASN A 90 0.09 -0.82 5.92
CA ASN A 90 -0.19 -2.21 5.54
C ASN A 90 0.94 -2.86 4.74
N ALA A 91 1.83 -2.07 4.11
CA ALA A 91 2.96 -2.63 3.37
C ALA A 91 3.85 -3.49 4.27
N ALA A 92 4.20 -4.66 3.76
CA ALA A 92 5.12 -5.58 4.42
C ALA A 92 5.81 -6.48 3.39
N ILE A 93 7.01 -6.95 3.71
CA ILE A 93 7.69 -8.01 2.99
C ILE A 93 7.47 -9.32 3.75
N THR A 94 6.92 -10.32 3.07
CA THR A 94 6.71 -11.66 3.63
C THR A 94 7.90 -12.57 3.35
N GLY A 95 8.02 -13.66 4.09
CA GLY A 95 9.04 -14.68 3.85
C GLY A 95 9.00 -15.23 2.41
N GLU A 96 7.81 -15.42 1.85
CA GLU A 96 7.65 -15.85 0.46
C GLU A 96 8.21 -14.83 -0.55
N MET A 97 8.06 -13.55 -0.28
CA MET A 97 8.62 -12.48 -1.13
C MET A 97 10.14 -12.41 -1.04
N LEU A 98 10.72 -12.77 0.11
CA LEU A 98 12.18 -12.82 0.30
C LEU A 98 12.82 -14.04 -0.36
N MET A 99 12.18 -15.20 -0.23
CA MET A 99 12.73 -16.49 -0.66
C MET A 99 12.33 -16.89 -2.09
N GLY A 100 11.24 -16.31 -2.59
CA GLY A 100 10.59 -16.72 -3.84
C GLY A 100 9.50 -17.76 -3.63
N ALA A 101 8.53 -17.77 -4.53
CA ALA A 101 7.37 -18.65 -4.47
C ALA A 101 7.78 -20.14 -4.44
N GLY A 102 7.23 -20.90 -3.50
CA GLY A 102 7.48 -22.33 -3.34
C GLY A 102 8.81 -22.69 -2.69
N GLN A 103 9.59 -21.73 -2.23
CA GLN A 103 10.81 -21.98 -1.47
C GLN A 103 10.52 -22.09 0.03
N ALA A 104 11.16 -23.08 0.68
CA ALA A 104 11.06 -23.23 2.14
C ALA A 104 11.72 -22.02 2.84
N PHE A 105 11.09 -21.56 3.91
CA PHE A 105 11.69 -20.58 4.78
C PHE A 105 12.87 -21.23 5.54
N PRO A 106 14.06 -20.59 5.64
CA PRO A 106 15.20 -21.18 6.33
C PRO A 106 14.93 -21.28 7.82
N ASP A 107 15.67 -22.16 8.49
CA ASP A 107 15.71 -22.18 9.95
C ASP A 107 16.20 -20.83 10.48
N PHE A 108 15.79 -20.47 11.68
CA PHE A 108 16.15 -19.17 12.27
C PHE A 108 17.65 -18.92 12.30
N ALA A 109 18.46 -19.97 12.57
CA ALA A 109 19.91 -19.88 12.61
C ALA A 109 20.55 -19.57 11.23
N ASP A 110 19.84 -19.87 10.14
CA ASP A 110 20.32 -19.70 8.76
C ASP A 110 19.76 -18.42 8.12
N LEU A 111 18.94 -17.67 8.86
CA LEU A 111 18.35 -16.43 8.37
C LEU A 111 19.43 -15.36 8.18
N LYS A 112 19.52 -14.79 6.98
CA LYS A 112 20.48 -13.74 6.69
C LYS A 112 20.06 -12.42 7.35
N VAL A 113 21.02 -11.73 7.95
CA VAL A 113 20.79 -10.39 8.53
C VAL A 113 20.24 -9.43 7.48
N SER A 114 20.70 -9.53 6.22
CA SER A 114 20.21 -8.70 5.13
C SER A 114 18.70 -8.86 4.86
N ASP A 115 18.16 -10.09 5.00
CA ASP A 115 16.74 -10.37 4.83
C ASP A 115 15.92 -9.81 6.01
N TRP A 116 16.47 -9.91 7.22
CA TRP A 116 15.90 -9.29 8.41
C TRP A 116 15.83 -7.76 8.25
N GLU A 117 16.95 -7.12 7.89
CA GLU A 117 17.01 -5.67 7.70
C GLU A 117 16.05 -5.20 6.61
N ARG A 118 15.96 -5.94 5.50
CA ARG A 118 15.02 -5.63 4.42
C ARG A 118 13.57 -5.69 4.90
N THR A 119 13.22 -6.70 5.68
CA THR A 119 11.87 -6.82 6.25
C THR A 119 11.55 -5.69 7.21
N MET A 120 12.50 -5.31 8.05
CA MET A 120 12.31 -4.25 9.05
C MET A 120 12.24 -2.83 8.46
N ARG A 121 12.79 -2.63 7.25
CA ARG A 121 12.70 -1.34 6.55
C ARG A 121 11.38 -1.13 5.82
N THR A 122 10.66 -2.18 5.57
CA THR A 122 9.35 -2.12 4.93
C THR A 122 8.24 -2.05 5.96
#